data_cbbf74a6b5f444163a3f065b75e9577e
#
_entry.id   cbbf74a6b5f444163a3f065b75e9577e
#
_cell.length_a   1.000
_cell.length_b   1.000
_cell.length_c   1.000
_cell.angle_alpha   90.00
_cell.angle_beta   90.00
_cell.angle_gamma   90.00
#
_symmetry.space_group_name_H-M   'P 1'
#
loop_
_entity.id
_entity.type
_entity.pdbx_description
1 polymer ?
#
loop_
_entity_poly.entity_id
_entity_poly.type
_entity_poly.pdbx_seq_one_letter_code
_entity_poly.pdbx_strand_id
1 'polypeptide(L)'
;MFTWALRLLVVAGLLGSAWIHFDLWQLGYRDIDTIGPLFLVNAVAGVVLALAVLFWHHWLPLLAAAGFGAVTLAAFFLSVTVGLFGMKNELYWGSSQVWAAIAEGACVLFGLVAIAVRDRDGARV
;
A
#
# COMPACT_ATOMS: atom_id res chain seq x y z
N MET A 1 -12.61 -18.52 6.22
CA MET A 1 -13.17 -17.40 7.01
C MET A 1 -12.09 -16.43 7.45
N PHE A 2 -11.13 -16.93 8.23
CA PHE A 2 -10.03 -16.10 8.71
C PHE A 2 -9.24 -15.47 7.55
N THR A 3 -8.97 -16.25 6.50
CA THR A 3 -8.25 -15.76 5.33
C THR A 3 -8.99 -14.61 4.64
N TRP A 4 -10.32 -14.69 4.58
CA TRP A 4 -11.11 -13.60 4.00
C TRP A 4 -11.02 -12.32 4.82
N ALA A 5 -11.04 -12.43 6.16
CA ALA A 5 -10.87 -11.25 7.01
C ALA A 5 -9.53 -10.58 6.73
N LEU A 6 -8.46 -11.38 6.60
CA LEU A 6 -7.13 -10.86 6.27
C LEU A 6 -7.10 -10.22 4.89
N ARG A 7 -7.73 -10.85 3.89
CA ARG A 7 -7.79 -10.28 2.54
C ARG A 7 -8.53 -8.94 2.54
N LEU A 8 -9.62 -8.84 3.28
CA LEU A 8 -10.35 -7.57 3.38
C LEU A 8 -9.52 -6.47 4.06
N LEU A 9 -8.72 -6.83 5.06
CA LEU A 9 -7.80 -5.89 5.70
C LEU A 9 -6.72 -5.41 4.71
N VAL A 10 -6.21 -6.32 3.87
CA VAL A 10 -5.27 -5.94 2.81
C VAL A 10 -5.93 -5.00 1.80
N VAL A 11 -7.15 -5.31 1.38
CA VAL A 11 -7.90 -4.44 0.46
C VAL A 11 -8.10 -3.06 1.06
N ALA A 12 -8.47 -2.99 2.34
CA ALA A 12 -8.64 -1.71 3.02
C ALA A 12 -7.34 -0.91 3.03
N GLY A 13 -6.21 -1.58 3.29
CA GLY A 13 -4.89 -0.93 3.26
C GLY A 13 -4.54 -0.42 1.87
N LEU A 14 -4.76 -1.23 0.83
CA LEU A 14 -4.50 -0.84 -0.56
C LEU A 14 -5.33 0.36 -0.98
N LEU A 15 -6.63 0.32 -0.70
CA LEU A 15 -7.53 1.41 -1.06
C LEU A 15 -7.26 2.68 -0.24
N GLY A 16 -6.91 2.52 1.03
CA GLY A 16 -6.54 3.64 1.88
C GLY A 16 -5.30 4.35 1.38
N SER A 17 -4.26 3.59 1.05
CA SER A 17 -3.03 4.15 0.48
C SER A 17 -3.32 4.81 -0.88
N ALA A 18 -4.08 4.13 -1.75
CA ALA A 18 -4.41 4.66 -3.06
C ALA A 18 -5.17 5.99 -2.96
N TRP A 19 -6.15 6.05 -2.07
CA TRP A 19 -6.93 7.27 -1.87
C TRP A 19 -6.05 8.42 -1.38
N ILE A 20 -5.20 8.16 -0.40
CA ILE A 20 -4.34 9.21 0.16
C ILE A 20 -3.37 9.72 -0.90
N HIS A 21 -2.77 8.83 -1.69
CA HIS A 21 -1.84 9.25 -2.74
C HIS A 21 -2.55 10.05 -3.84
N PHE A 22 -3.75 9.65 -4.21
CA PHE A 22 -4.53 10.40 -5.20
C PHE A 22 -4.94 11.77 -4.66
N ASP A 23 -5.39 11.82 -3.40
CA ASP A 23 -5.77 13.07 -2.75
C ASP A 23 -4.58 14.05 -2.68
N LEU A 24 -3.43 13.56 -2.23
CA LEU A 24 -2.21 14.38 -2.18
C LEU A 24 -1.76 14.81 -3.57
N TRP A 25 -1.91 13.93 -4.57
CA TRP A 25 -1.60 14.27 -5.95
C TRP A 25 -2.44 15.45 -6.44
N GLN A 26 -3.73 15.44 -6.15
CA GLN A 26 -4.63 16.55 -6.50
C GLN A 26 -4.29 17.83 -5.74
N LEU A 27 -3.80 17.71 -4.51
CA LEU A 27 -3.49 18.87 -3.67
C LEU A 27 -2.17 19.55 -4.03
N GLY A 28 -1.43 19.04 -4.99
CA GLY A 28 -0.22 19.69 -5.47
C GLY A 28 0.96 18.78 -5.77
N TYR A 29 0.97 17.55 -5.28
CA TYR A 29 2.09 16.64 -5.52
C TYR A 29 2.25 16.32 -7.01
N ARG A 30 1.19 16.45 -7.82
CA ARG A 30 1.27 16.26 -9.26
C ARG A 30 2.27 17.19 -9.95
N ASP A 31 2.59 18.32 -9.32
CA ASP A 31 3.51 19.31 -9.88
C ASP A 31 4.96 19.04 -9.50
N ILE A 32 5.22 18.03 -8.69
CA ILE A 32 6.57 17.64 -8.29
C ILE A 32 7.10 16.64 -9.30
N ASP A 33 8.24 16.97 -9.94
CA ASP A 33 8.85 16.09 -10.92
C ASP A 33 9.13 14.72 -10.31
N THR A 34 8.89 13.67 -11.08
CA THR A 34 9.04 12.26 -10.67
C THR A 34 8.02 11.84 -9.61
N ILE A 35 7.85 12.62 -8.54
CA ILE A 35 6.95 12.31 -7.44
C ILE A 35 5.50 12.33 -7.90
N GLY A 36 5.10 13.32 -8.70
CA GLY A 36 3.73 13.42 -9.22
C GLY A 36 3.30 12.15 -9.95
N PRO A 37 4.03 11.76 -11.02
CA PRO A 37 3.71 10.51 -11.71
C PRO A 37 3.75 9.29 -10.81
N LEU A 38 4.68 9.21 -9.85
CA LEU A 38 4.76 8.06 -8.93
C LEU A 38 3.56 7.99 -8.00
N PHE A 39 3.05 9.14 -7.55
CA PHE A 39 1.85 9.16 -6.72
C PHE A 39 0.64 8.65 -7.49
N LEU A 40 0.50 9.04 -8.75
CA LEU A 40 -0.58 8.56 -9.58
C LEU A 40 -0.46 7.07 -9.87
N VAL A 41 0.75 6.60 -10.17
CA VAL A 41 1.02 5.17 -10.36
C VAL A 41 0.67 4.39 -9.09
N ASN A 42 1.03 4.91 -7.92
CA ASN A 42 0.69 4.28 -6.65
C ASN A 42 -0.82 4.15 -6.48
N ALA A 43 -1.56 5.21 -6.78
CA ALA A 43 -3.02 5.21 -6.64
C ALA A 43 -3.65 4.16 -7.57
N VAL A 44 -3.24 4.12 -8.84
CA VAL A 44 -3.76 3.16 -9.80
C VAL A 44 -3.37 1.73 -9.40
N ALA A 45 -2.11 1.51 -9.04
CA ALA A 45 -1.63 0.19 -8.64
C ALA A 45 -2.37 -0.31 -7.40
N GLY A 46 -2.62 0.56 -6.41
CA GLY A 46 -3.37 0.19 -5.22
C GLY A 46 -4.77 -0.31 -5.54
N VAL A 47 -5.48 0.38 -6.43
CA VAL A 47 -6.82 -0.05 -6.86
C VAL A 47 -6.77 -1.37 -7.62
N VAL A 48 -5.84 -1.50 -8.56
CA VAL A 48 -5.71 -2.73 -9.35
C VAL A 48 -5.40 -3.92 -8.44
N LEU A 49 -4.46 -3.75 -7.52
CA LEU A 49 -4.11 -4.81 -6.57
C LEU A 49 -5.28 -5.14 -5.63
N ALA A 50 -6.04 -4.15 -5.19
CA ALA A 50 -7.22 -4.38 -4.36
C ALA A 50 -8.24 -5.26 -5.09
N LEU A 51 -8.48 -4.97 -6.37
CA LEU A 51 -9.38 -5.79 -7.19
C LEU A 51 -8.82 -7.19 -7.36
N ALA A 52 -7.52 -7.33 -7.58
CA ALA A 52 -6.89 -8.65 -7.70
C ALA A 52 -7.04 -9.46 -6.41
N VAL A 53 -6.82 -8.84 -5.25
CA VAL A 53 -6.98 -9.52 -3.96
C VAL A 53 -8.43 -9.95 -3.74
N LEU A 54 -9.39 -9.13 -4.16
CA LEU A 54 -10.82 -9.44 -4.00
C LEU A 54 -11.28 -10.57 -4.91
N PHE A 55 -10.84 -10.58 -6.16
CA PHE A 55 -11.45 -11.45 -7.18
C PHE A 55 -10.56 -12.59 -7.64
N TRP A 56 -9.27 -12.53 -7.37
CA TRP A 56 -8.34 -13.61 -7.69
C TRP A 56 -7.88 -14.30 -6.41
N HIS A 57 -8.48 -15.43 -6.09
CA HIS A 57 -8.23 -16.18 -4.87
C HIS A 57 -6.95 -17.00 -4.99
N HIS A 58 -5.83 -16.30 -5.04
CA HIS A 58 -4.50 -16.86 -5.17
C HIS A 58 -3.57 -16.12 -4.22
N TRP A 59 -2.44 -16.72 -3.89
CA TRP A 59 -1.48 -16.06 -3.00
C TRP A 59 -0.71 -14.94 -3.70
N LEU A 60 -0.59 -14.99 -5.04
CA LEU A 60 0.17 -13.97 -5.78
C LEU A 60 -0.34 -12.54 -5.56
N PRO A 61 -1.65 -12.26 -5.62
CA PRO A 61 -2.11 -10.89 -5.31
C PRO A 61 -1.74 -10.45 -3.90
N LEU A 62 -1.74 -11.36 -2.93
CA LEU A 62 -1.34 -11.05 -1.56
C LEU A 62 0.15 -10.71 -1.48
N LEU A 63 0.99 -11.46 -2.19
CA LEU A 63 2.42 -11.16 -2.26
C LEU A 63 2.66 -9.81 -2.95
N ALA A 64 1.95 -9.57 -4.05
CA ALA A 64 2.05 -8.29 -4.76
C ALA A 64 1.63 -7.12 -3.86
N ALA A 65 0.57 -7.30 -3.07
CA ALA A 65 0.12 -6.27 -2.12
C ALA A 65 1.16 -6.02 -1.02
N ALA A 66 1.77 -7.08 -0.50
CA ALA A 66 2.84 -6.95 0.50
C ALA A 66 4.05 -6.23 -0.10
N GLY A 67 4.43 -6.57 -1.32
CA GLY A 67 5.52 -5.89 -2.03
C GLY A 67 5.22 -4.43 -2.29
N PHE A 68 4.01 -4.13 -2.73
CA PHE A 68 3.54 -2.75 -2.92
C PHE A 68 3.65 -1.96 -1.61
N GLY A 69 3.16 -2.52 -0.50
CA GLY A 69 3.23 -1.86 0.80
C GLY A 69 4.68 -1.64 1.24
N ALA A 70 5.54 -2.64 1.05
CA ALA A 70 6.95 -2.55 1.44
C ALA A 70 7.69 -1.47 0.65
N VAL A 71 7.51 -1.43 -0.66
CA VAL A 71 8.17 -0.44 -1.53
C VAL A 71 7.68 0.98 -1.20
N THR A 72 6.37 1.13 -1.06
CA THR A 72 5.79 2.45 -0.77
C THR A 72 6.19 2.93 0.62
N LEU A 73 6.24 2.02 1.59
CA LEU A 73 6.67 2.34 2.94
C LEU A 73 8.15 2.75 2.97
N ALA A 74 9.00 2.05 2.20
CA ALA A 74 10.41 2.42 2.07
C ALA A 74 10.55 3.82 1.47
N ALA A 75 9.75 4.15 0.45
CA ALA A 75 9.75 5.47 -0.14
C ALA A 75 9.36 6.54 0.88
N PHE A 76 8.38 6.26 1.73
CA PHE A 76 7.99 7.16 2.81
C PHE A 76 9.17 7.41 3.77
N PHE A 77 9.83 6.35 4.23
CA PHE A 77 10.97 6.50 5.14
C PHE A 77 12.10 7.29 4.50
N LEU A 78 12.37 7.06 3.22
CA LEU A 78 13.38 7.86 2.52
C LEU A 78 12.99 9.34 2.47
N SER A 79 11.71 9.61 2.22
CA SER A 79 11.25 10.99 2.09
C SER A 79 11.36 11.78 3.39
N VAL A 80 11.23 11.14 4.54
CA VAL A 80 11.32 11.81 5.85
C VAL A 80 12.72 11.76 6.46
N THR A 81 13.67 11.09 5.81
CA THR A 81 15.04 11.00 6.30
C THR A 81 16.01 11.71 5.35
N VAL A 82 16.46 11.02 4.30
CA VAL A 82 17.46 11.57 3.36
C VAL A 82 16.84 12.28 2.16
N GLY A 83 15.55 12.15 1.98
CA GLY A 83 14.85 12.70 0.83
C GLY A 83 14.63 11.67 -0.27
N LEU A 84 13.65 11.94 -1.14
CA LEU A 84 13.28 11.06 -2.25
C LEU A 84 13.09 11.93 -3.49
N PHE A 85 13.93 11.74 -4.49
CA PHE A 85 13.90 12.53 -5.74
C PHE A 85 13.82 14.04 -5.47
N GLY A 86 14.62 14.52 -4.52
CA GLY A 86 14.65 15.92 -4.15
C GLY A 86 13.55 16.39 -3.21
N MET A 87 12.59 15.53 -2.92
CA MET A 87 11.52 15.84 -1.97
C MET A 87 11.88 15.31 -0.59
N LYS A 88 11.72 16.16 0.42
CA LYS A 88 11.92 15.75 1.81
C LYS A 88 10.73 16.19 2.62
N ASN A 89 10.05 15.22 3.22
CA ASN A 89 8.89 15.44 4.07
C ASN A 89 9.31 15.52 5.54
N GLU A 90 8.53 16.23 6.31
CA GLU A 90 8.63 16.17 7.76
C GLU A 90 7.66 15.12 8.30
N LEU A 91 8.04 14.49 9.39
CA LEU A 91 7.21 13.48 10.04
C LEU A 91 6.25 14.15 11.01
N TYR A 92 4.96 14.13 10.68
CA TYR A 92 3.90 14.62 11.55
C TYR A 92 2.92 13.50 11.86
N TRP A 93 2.69 13.25 13.14
CA TRP A 93 1.66 12.32 13.56
C TRP A 93 0.29 12.89 13.18
N GLY A 94 -0.56 12.04 12.60
CA GLY A 94 -1.87 12.46 12.12
C GLY A 94 -1.88 13.05 10.72
N SER A 95 -0.73 13.21 10.09
CA SER A 95 -0.67 13.67 8.70
C SER A 95 -1.15 12.58 7.74
N SER A 96 -1.53 12.99 6.52
CA SER A 96 -1.92 12.04 5.47
C SER A 96 -0.80 11.05 5.17
N GLN A 97 0.45 11.50 5.17
CA GLN A 97 1.60 10.64 4.90
C GLN A 97 1.73 9.54 5.96
N VAL A 98 1.50 9.85 7.22
CA VAL A 98 1.57 8.85 8.28
C VAL A 98 0.41 7.85 8.16
N TRP A 99 -0.79 8.32 7.82
CA TRP A 99 -1.91 7.41 7.58
C TRP A 99 -1.66 6.50 6.39
N ALA A 100 -1.05 7.02 5.33
CA ALA A 100 -0.64 6.18 4.19
C ALA A 100 0.36 5.12 4.63
N ALA A 101 1.33 5.50 5.47
CA ALA A 101 2.32 4.55 5.97
C ALA A 101 1.66 3.45 6.81
N ILE A 102 0.67 3.78 7.62
CA ILE A 102 -0.08 2.79 8.39
C ILE A 102 -0.82 1.83 7.45
N ALA A 103 -1.47 2.36 6.41
CA ALA A 103 -2.17 1.54 5.43
C ALA A 103 -1.20 0.60 4.70
N GLU A 104 -0.02 1.08 4.35
CA GLU A 104 1.00 0.28 3.68
C GLU A 104 1.58 -0.80 4.60
N GLY A 105 1.80 -0.45 5.87
CA GLY A 105 2.20 -1.43 6.87
C GLY A 105 1.17 -2.54 7.03
N ALA A 106 -0.11 -2.19 6.98
CA ALA A 106 -1.18 -3.17 7.02
C ALA A 106 -1.13 -4.12 5.82
N CYS A 107 -0.84 -3.61 4.62
CA CYS A 107 -0.68 -4.45 3.43
C CYS A 107 0.45 -5.45 3.61
N VAL A 108 1.59 -5.02 4.15
CA VAL A 108 2.71 -5.92 4.40
C VAL A 108 2.34 -6.97 5.43
N LEU A 109 1.87 -6.54 6.59
CA LEU A 109 1.59 -7.45 7.70
C LEU A 109 0.50 -8.44 7.35
N PHE A 110 -0.68 -7.95 6.95
CA PHE A 110 -1.81 -8.82 6.71
C PHE A 110 -1.66 -9.63 5.43
N GLY A 111 -0.95 -9.10 4.44
CA GLY A 111 -0.63 -9.84 3.23
C GLY A 111 0.25 -11.05 3.53
N LEU A 112 1.32 -10.85 4.30
CA LEU A 112 2.23 -11.94 4.67
C LEU A 112 1.55 -12.94 5.60
N VAL A 113 0.76 -12.47 6.57
CA VAL A 113 0.02 -13.37 7.46
C VAL A 113 -0.99 -14.21 6.65
N ALA A 114 -1.70 -13.59 5.72
CA ALA A 114 -2.66 -14.32 4.89
C ALA A 114 -1.97 -15.42 4.06
N ILE A 115 -0.78 -15.13 3.52
CA ILE A 115 -0.02 -16.15 2.79
C ILE A 115 0.42 -17.28 3.74
N ALA A 116 0.87 -16.93 4.93
CA ALA A 116 1.35 -17.91 5.90
C ALA A 116 0.23 -18.86 6.35
N VAL A 117 -0.97 -18.31 6.63
CA VAL A 117 -2.07 -19.15 7.13
C VAL A 117 -2.76 -19.97 6.04
N ARG A 118 -2.58 -19.61 4.75
CA ARG A 118 -3.18 -20.40 3.67
C ARG A 118 -2.69 -21.85 3.67
N ASP A 119 -1.44 -22.05 4.07
CA ASP A 119 -0.87 -23.40 4.11
C ASP A 119 -1.55 -24.27 5.18
N ARG A 120 -2.01 -23.65 6.27
CA ARG A 120 -2.73 -24.35 7.33
C ARG A 120 -4.13 -24.73 6.90
N ASP A 121 -4.72 -23.95 5.98
CA ASP A 121 -6.08 -24.16 5.50
C ASP A 121 -6.13 -25.00 4.22
N GLY A 122 -5.07 -25.73 3.92
CA GLY A 122 -5.01 -26.54 2.71
C GLY A 122 -4.84 -25.71 1.46
N ALA A 123 -4.12 -24.61 1.55
CA ALA A 123 -3.79 -23.73 0.44
C ALA A 123 -4.98 -23.03 -0.20
N ARG A 124 -6.02 -22.79 0.56
CA ARG A 124 -7.14 -21.98 0.09
C ARG A 124 -6.87 -20.52 0.34
N VAL A 125 -6.71 -19.81 -0.70
CA VAL A 125 -6.48 -18.38 -0.55
C VAL A 125 -7.39 -17.59 -1.45
#